data_e2be3575d63d1f1b4b6eadfb530ead6b
#
_entry.id   e2be3575d63d1f1b4b6eadfb530ead6b
#
_cell.length_a   1.000
_cell.length_b   1.000
_cell.length_c   1.000
_cell.angle_alpha   90.00
_cell.angle_beta   90.00
_cell.angle_gamma   90.00
#
_symmetry.space_group_name_H-M   'P 1'
#
loop_
_entity.id
_entity.type
_entity.pdbx_description
1 polymer ?
#
loop_
_entity_poly.entity_id
_entity_poly.type
_entity_poly.pdbx_seq_one_letter_code
_entity_poly.pdbx_strand_id
1 'polypeptide(L)'
;EVMRDRILDINPKADVRIHNCFYLPENAADFDFSEYDYVVDAVDTVTAKIELIMRAKEAGTPVISSMGAGNKLDASAFRVADIYKTKVCPLAKVMRRELKKRGVKKLKVVYSEEQPIRPIEDMAISCRSHCICPPGATHKCTERRDIPGSVAFVPSVVGLIIAGEVIK
;
A
#
# COMPACT_ATOMS: atom_id res chain seq x y z
N GLU A 1 10.38 2.57 -13.49
CA GLU A 1 11.74 2.65 -14.10
C GLU A 1 12.80 2.94 -13.04
N VAL A 2 12.71 4.04 -12.28
CA VAL A 2 13.71 4.44 -11.26
C VAL A 2 14.06 3.30 -10.28
N MET A 3 13.05 2.60 -9.77
CA MET A 3 13.30 1.48 -8.83
C MET A 3 13.91 0.26 -9.50
N ARG A 4 13.58 -0.02 -10.76
CA ARG A 4 14.26 -1.06 -11.54
C ARG A 4 15.74 -0.75 -11.66
N ASP A 5 16.06 0.48 -12.08
CA ASP A 5 17.44 0.89 -12.30
C ASP A 5 18.23 0.82 -10.99
N ARG A 6 17.59 1.21 -9.86
CA ARG A 6 18.19 1.08 -8.54
C ARG A 6 18.42 -0.37 -8.10
N ILE A 7 17.49 -1.27 -8.39
CA ILE A 7 17.64 -2.70 -8.09
C ILE A 7 18.80 -3.29 -8.93
N LEU A 8 18.88 -2.96 -10.22
CA LEU A 8 19.94 -3.44 -11.11
C LEU A 8 21.30 -2.86 -10.77
N ASP A 9 21.39 -1.65 -10.21
CA ASP A 9 22.61 -1.07 -9.66
C ASP A 9 23.13 -1.87 -8.46
N ILE A 10 22.23 -2.37 -7.60
CA ILE A 10 22.58 -3.21 -6.44
C ILE A 10 22.86 -4.66 -6.83
N ASN A 11 22.02 -5.24 -7.68
CA ASN A 11 22.14 -6.59 -8.19
C ASN A 11 21.92 -6.64 -9.70
N PRO A 12 22.98 -6.55 -10.51
CA PRO A 12 22.87 -6.58 -11.98
C PRO A 12 22.25 -7.86 -12.57
N LYS A 13 22.16 -8.93 -11.78
CA LYS A 13 21.59 -10.21 -12.20
C LYS A 13 20.11 -10.37 -11.84
N ALA A 14 19.50 -9.37 -11.20
CA ALA A 14 18.08 -9.44 -10.86
C ALA A 14 17.19 -9.40 -12.11
N ASP A 15 16.22 -10.30 -12.22
CA ASP A 15 15.14 -10.18 -13.20
C ASP A 15 14.08 -9.23 -12.65
N VAL A 16 14.00 -8.03 -13.23
CA VAL A 16 13.08 -6.97 -12.77
C VAL A 16 12.04 -6.70 -13.85
N ARG A 17 10.82 -7.14 -13.64
CA ARG A 17 9.68 -6.90 -14.54
C ARG A 17 8.88 -5.71 -14.05
N ILE A 18 8.60 -4.76 -14.95
CA ILE A 18 7.83 -3.55 -14.66
C ILE A 18 6.47 -3.60 -15.34
N HIS A 19 5.42 -3.32 -14.60
CA HIS A 19 4.07 -3.14 -15.12
C HIS A 19 3.61 -1.71 -14.84
N ASN A 20 3.69 -0.84 -15.85
CA ASN A 20 3.26 0.57 -15.77
C ASN A 20 1.73 0.68 -15.91
N CYS A 21 1.00 0.14 -14.96
CA CYS A 21 -0.45 0.18 -14.94
C CYS A 21 -0.99 0.38 -13.52
N PHE A 22 -2.21 0.87 -13.42
CA PHE A 22 -2.98 0.73 -12.18
C PHE A 22 -3.43 -0.73 -12.06
N TYR A 23 -3.09 -1.37 -10.95
CA TYR A 23 -3.63 -2.69 -10.64
C TYR A 23 -5.08 -2.53 -10.16
N LEU A 24 -6.01 -3.07 -10.93
CA LEU A 24 -7.45 -3.00 -10.70
C LEU A 24 -8.08 -4.37 -10.99
N PRO A 25 -9.33 -4.64 -10.54
CA PRO A 25 -10.01 -5.90 -10.84
C PRO A 25 -10.06 -6.26 -12.33
N GLU A 26 -10.12 -5.24 -13.21
CA GLU A 26 -10.23 -5.40 -14.66
C GLU A 26 -8.97 -6.00 -15.29
N ASN A 27 -7.80 -5.76 -14.72
CA ASN A 27 -6.51 -6.27 -15.20
C ASN A 27 -5.83 -7.24 -14.23
N ALA A 28 -6.49 -7.59 -13.15
CA ALA A 28 -5.91 -8.47 -12.13
C ALA A 28 -5.61 -9.89 -12.68
N ALA A 29 -6.32 -10.32 -13.71
CA ALA A 29 -6.09 -11.61 -14.38
C ALA A 29 -4.78 -11.68 -15.18
N ASP A 30 -4.18 -10.53 -15.50
CA ASP A 30 -2.90 -10.45 -16.22
C ASP A 30 -1.70 -10.81 -15.34
N PHE A 31 -1.95 -10.99 -14.02
CA PHE A 31 -0.93 -11.29 -13.02
C PHE A 31 -1.17 -12.67 -12.42
N ASP A 32 -0.29 -13.61 -12.72
CA ASP A 32 -0.31 -14.93 -12.10
C ASP A 32 0.51 -14.93 -10.80
N PHE A 33 -0.18 -14.86 -9.68
CA PHE A 33 0.48 -14.85 -8.38
C PHE A 33 1.06 -16.21 -7.96
N SER A 34 0.77 -17.30 -8.66
CA SER A 34 1.38 -18.61 -8.42
C SER A 34 2.86 -18.66 -8.83
N GLU A 35 3.30 -17.71 -9.68
CA GLU A 35 4.70 -17.58 -10.08
C GLU A 35 5.60 -16.94 -9.01
N TYR A 36 5.03 -16.38 -7.93
CA TYR A 36 5.76 -15.64 -6.91
C TYR A 36 5.85 -16.39 -5.59
N ASP A 37 7.01 -16.33 -4.95
CA ASP A 37 7.21 -16.85 -3.59
C ASP A 37 6.54 -15.98 -2.52
N TYR A 38 6.36 -14.69 -2.80
CA TYR A 38 5.78 -13.74 -1.86
C TYR A 38 5.17 -12.52 -2.57
N VAL A 39 4.05 -12.04 -2.06
CA VAL A 39 3.39 -10.83 -2.55
C VAL A 39 3.45 -9.73 -1.50
N VAL A 40 3.91 -8.55 -1.88
CA VAL A 40 3.90 -7.34 -1.04
C VAL A 40 2.85 -6.37 -1.58
N ASP A 41 1.81 -6.14 -0.79
CA ASP A 41 0.81 -5.12 -1.09
C ASP A 41 1.22 -3.78 -0.46
N ALA A 42 1.68 -2.85 -1.30
CA ALA A 42 2.02 -1.49 -0.92
C ALA A 42 1.23 -0.43 -1.71
N VAL A 43 0.13 -0.83 -2.36
CA VAL A 43 -0.75 0.10 -3.10
C VAL A 43 -1.60 0.92 -2.14
N ASP A 44 -2.10 2.08 -2.56
CA ASP A 44 -2.89 2.99 -1.70
C ASP A 44 -4.42 2.87 -1.91
N THR A 45 -4.85 2.22 -2.98
CA THR A 45 -6.26 2.08 -3.34
C THR A 45 -6.88 0.86 -2.67
N VAL A 46 -7.97 1.04 -1.91
CA VAL A 46 -8.65 -0.04 -1.18
C VAL A 46 -9.11 -1.17 -2.10
N THR A 47 -9.67 -0.84 -3.26
CA THR A 47 -10.13 -1.84 -4.25
C THR A 47 -8.97 -2.69 -4.73
N ALA A 48 -7.85 -2.07 -5.12
CA ALA A 48 -6.65 -2.78 -5.56
C ALA A 48 -6.07 -3.66 -4.45
N LYS A 49 -5.99 -3.15 -3.19
CA LYS A 49 -5.54 -3.94 -2.04
C LYS A 49 -6.37 -5.21 -1.84
N ILE A 50 -7.69 -5.07 -1.90
CA ILE A 50 -8.59 -6.21 -1.72
C ILE A 50 -8.38 -7.24 -2.82
N GLU A 51 -8.37 -6.81 -4.07
CA GLU A 51 -8.18 -7.70 -5.22
C GLU A 51 -6.84 -8.43 -5.15
N LEU A 52 -5.76 -7.70 -4.90
CA LEU A 52 -4.41 -8.26 -4.77
C LEU A 52 -4.34 -9.31 -3.64
N ILE A 53 -4.92 -9.02 -2.48
CA ILE A 53 -4.95 -9.95 -1.34
C ILE A 53 -5.78 -11.18 -1.68
N MET A 54 -6.93 -11.02 -2.33
CA MET A 54 -7.79 -12.15 -2.70
C MET A 54 -7.09 -13.05 -3.70
N ARG A 55 -6.51 -12.51 -4.77
CA ARG A 55 -5.76 -13.27 -5.78
C ARG A 55 -4.55 -14.00 -5.20
N ALA A 56 -3.75 -13.33 -4.36
CA ALA A 56 -2.63 -13.98 -3.70
C ALA A 56 -3.09 -15.15 -2.82
N LYS A 57 -4.22 -15.02 -2.13
CA LYS A 57 -4.77 -16.11 -1.32
C LYS A 57 -5.35 -17.24 -2.15
N GLU A 58 -5.98 -16.97 -3.27
CA GLU A 58 -6.45 -17.97 -4.23
C GLU A 58 -5.29 -18.78 -4.82
N ALA A 59 -4.18 -18.10 -5.15
CA ALA A 59 -2.95 -18.73 -5.61
C ALA A 59 -2.18 -19.49 -4.52
N GLY A 60 -2.55 -19.30 -3.24
CA GLY A 60 -1.81 -19.88 -2.11
C GLY A 60 -0.50 -19.16 -1.78
N THR A 61 -0.24 -18.02 -2.41
CA THR A 61 1.00 -17.25 -2.25
C THR A 61 0.96 -16.41 -0.98
N PRO A 62 2.00 -16.45 -0.13
CA PRO A 62 2.09 -15.60 1.05
C PRO A 62 1.98 -14.12 0.69
N VAL A 63 1.25 -13.36 1.51
CA VAL A 63 1.05 -11.94 1.28
C VAL A 63 1.18 -11.14 2.56
N ILE A 64 1.88 -9.99 2.48
CA ILE A 64 1.93 -8.95 3.51
C ILE A 64 1.40 -7.64 2.95
N SER A 65 0.57 -6.95 3.72
CA SER A 65 -0.04 -5.70 3.28
C SER A 65 0.37 -4.52 4.17
N SER A 66 0.83 -3.44 3.54
CA SER A 66 1.08 -2.17 4.22
C SER A 66 -0.24 -1.45 4.50
N MET A 67 -0.47 -1.05 5.74
CA MET A 67 -1.56 -0.16 6.08
C MET A 67 -1.15 1.31 5.91
N GLY A 68 -2.00 2.26 6.32
CA GLY A 68 -1.77 3.68 6.09
C GLY A 68 -0.51 4.20 6.78
N ALA A 69 0.43 4.72 5.98
CA ALA A 69 1.65 5.39 6.43
C ALA A 69 1.58 6.92 6.30
N GLY A 70 0.56 7.46 5.63
CA GLY A 70 0.35 8.90 5.52
C GLY A 70 -0.14 9.55 6.81
N ASN A 71 0.15 10.85 6.95
CA ASN A 71 -0.24 11.70 8.08
C ASN A 71 0.28 11.19 9.43
N LYS A 72 1.51 10.65 9.45
CA LYS A 72 2.21 10.12 10.61
C LYS A 72 3.65 10.62 10.66
N LEU A 73 4.19 10.74 11.86
CA LEU A 73 5.55 11.19 12.11
C LEU A 73 6.38 10.20 12.94
N ASP A 74 5.72 9.27 13.64
CA ASP A 74 6.42 8.26 14.44
C ASP A 74 6.63 6.96 13.63
N ALA A 75 7.80 6.85 13.01
CA ALA A 75 8.20 5.64 12.30
C ALA A 75 8.40 4.43 13.24
N SER A 76 8.70 4.64 14.52
CA SER A 76 8.92 3.58 15.51
C SER A 76 7.61 2.93 15.99
N ALA A 77 6.47 3.58 15.78
CA ALA A 77 5.16 3.06 16.13
C ALA A 77 4.64 1.97 15.17
N PHE A 78 5.35 1.70 14.07
CA PHE A 78 4.95 0.63 13.14
C PHE A 78 5.32 -0.75 13.67
N ARG A 79 4.41 -1.69 13.44
CA ARG A 79 4.56 -3.08 13.87
C ARG A 79 3.87 -4.05 12.93
N VAL A 80 4.31 -5.29 12.98
CA VAL A 80 3.70 -6.41 12.25
C VAL A 80 2.62 -7.04 13.11
N ALA A 81 1.46 -7.30 12.53
CA ALA A 81 0.36 -8.00 13.20
C ALA A 81 -0.54 -8.72 12.19
N ASP A 82 -1.46 -9.52 12.72
CA ASP A 82 -2.64 -9.93 11.96
C ASP A 82 -3.61 -8.76 11.82
N ILE A 83 -4.25 -8.63 10.66
CA ILE A 83 -5.20 -7.53 10.38
C ILE A 83 -6.29 -7.40 11.46
N TYR A 84 -6.75 -8.53 12.01
CA TYR A 84 -7.81 -8.55 13.02
C TYR A 84 -7.34 -8.14 14.42
N LYS A 85 -6.02 -8.04 14.63
CA LYS A 85 -5.40 -7.55 15.87
C LYS A 85 -5.02 -6.06 15.79
N THR A 86 -5.26 -5.40 14.67
CA THR A 86 -4.91 -3.99 14.48
C THR A 86 -5.90 -3.05 15.19
N LYS A 87 -5.40 -1.90 15.63
CA LYS A 87 -6.16 -0.82 16.30
C LYS A 87 -5.87 0.51 15.62
N VAL A 88 -6.61 1.54 15.99
CA VAL A 88 -6.40 2.95 15.63
C VAL A 88 -6.43 3.23 14.13
N CYS A 89 -5.65 2.53 13.30
CA CYS A 89 -5.46 2.81 11.87
C CYS A 89 -6.79 2.79 11.08
N PRO A 90 -7.21 3.90 10.45
CA PRO A 90 -8.48 3.97 9.70
C PRO A 90 -8.52 3.02 8.51
N LEU A 91 -7.42 2.91 7.75
CA LEU A 91 -7.33 2.00 6.61
C LEU A 91 -7.47 0.54 7.06
N ALA A 92 -6.80 0.14 8.15
CA ALA A 92 -6.94 -1.20 8.70
C ALA A 92 -8.38 -1.50 9.14
N LYS A 93 -9.12 -0.50 9.65
CA LYS A 93 -10.55 -0.65 10.00
C LYS A 93 -11.39 -0.97 8.77
N VAL A 94 -11.17 -0.28 7.65
CA VAL A 94 -11.86 -0.54 6.39
C VAL A 94 -11.49 -1.93 5.87
N MET A 95 -10.20 -2.26 5.81
CA MET A 95 -9.71 -3.54 5.31
C MET A 95 -10.25 -4.73 6.12
N ARG A 96 -10.28 -4.65 7.46
CA ARG A 96 -10.88 -5.68 8.31
C ARG A 96 -12.33 -5.97 7.93
N ARG A 97 -13.12 -4.91 7.74
CA ARG A 97 -14.54 -5.05 7.37
C ARG A 97 -14.70 -5.74 6.03
N GLU A 98 -13.97 -5.27 5.02
CA GLU A 98 -14.10 -5.76 3.66
C GLU A 98 -13.53 -7.18 3.48
N LEU A 99 -12.42 -7.50 4.13
CA LEU A 99 -11.82 -8.82 4.10
C LEU A 99 -12.65 -9.87 4.87
N LYS A 100 -13.29 -9.46 5.98
CA LYS A 100 -14.20 -10.33 6.73
C LYS A 100 -15.40 -10.76 5.89
N LYS A 101 -15.99 -9.85 5.12
CA LYS A 101 -17.09 -10.16 4.17
C LYS A 101 -16.69 -11.19 3.12
N ARG A 102 -15.41 -11.22 2.74
CA ARG A 102 -14.83 -12.13 1.74
C ARG A 102 -14.24 -13.41 2.32
N GLY A 103 -14.48 -13.68 3.61
CA GLY A 103 -14.05 -14.90 4.28
C GLY A 103 -12.54 -14.98 4.57
N VAL A 104 -11.79 -13.89 4.44
CA VAL A 104 -10.36 -13.85 4.78
C VAL A 104 -10.21 -13.94 6.30
N LYS A 105 -9.65 -15.03 6.79
CA LYS A 105 -9.52 -15.32 8.23
C LYS A 105 -8.24 -14.73 8.85
N LYS A 106 -7.21 -14.47 8.04
CA LYS A 106 -5.89 -14.04 8.50
C LYS A 106 -5.18 -13.25 7.40
N LEU A 107 -4.52 -12.16 7.75
CA LEU A 107 -3.64 -11.40 6.87
C LEU A 107 -2.54 -10.74 7.69
N LYS A 108 -1.28 -10.99 7.30
CA LYS A 108 -0.12 -10.28 7.87
C LYS A 108 -0.11 -8.84 7.35
N VAL A 109 -0.01 -7.88 8.25
CA VAL A 109 0.03 -6.45 7.89
C VAL A 109 1.10 -5.71 8.68
N VAL A 110 1.61 -4.61 8.09
CA VAL A 110 2.39 -3.59 8.79
C VAL A 110 1.49 -2.40 9.01
N TYR A 111 1.34 -1.97 10.26
CA TYR A 111 0.47 -0.85 10.64
C TYR A 111 1.03 -0.07 11.82
N SER A 112 0.52 1.13 12.06
CA SER A 112 0.86 1.96 13.21
C SER A 112 -0.36 2.24 14.07
N GLU A 113 -0.14 2.32 15.38
CA GLU A 113 -1.14 2.78 16.37
C GLU A 113 -1.07 4.30 16.60
N GLU A 114 -0.21 5.01 15.90
CA GLU A 114 -0.21 6.46 15.89
C GLU A 114 -1.52 7.00 15.28
N GLN A 115 -2.12 7.97 15.97
CA GLN A 115 -3.28 8.69 15.42
C GLN A 115 -2.82 9.53 14.22
N PRO A 116 -3.46 9.40 13.05
CA PRO A 116 -3.12 10.25 11.92
C PRO A 116 -3.29 11.73 12.27
N ILE A 117 -2.29 12.54 11.98
CA ILE A 117 -2.33 13.99 12.14
C ILE A 117 -3.24 14.55 11.06
N ARG A 118 -4.12 15.48 11.43
CA ARG A 118 -4.93 16.16 10.44
C ARG A 118 -4.06 17.17 9.71
N PRO A 119 -3.94 17.08 8.36
CA PRO A 119 -3.17 18.06 7.60
C PRO A 119 -3.74 19.47 7.77
N ILE A 120 -2.86 20.45 7.87
CA ILE A 120 -3.21 21.84 7.73
C ILE A 120 -3.28 22.11 6.22
N GLU A 121 -4.46 22.39 5.71
CA GLU A 121 -4.66 22.64 4.28
C GLU A 121 -4.42 24.11 3.97
N ASP A 122 -3.38 24.40 3.22
CA ASP A 122 -3.15 25.70 2.63
C ASP A 122 -3.75 25.73 1.21
N MET A 123 -4.82 26.48 1.03
CA MET A 123 -5.53 26.58 -0.25
C MET A 123 -4.67 27.20 -1.34
N ALA A 124 -3.62 27.96 -1.00
CA ALA A 124 -2.72 28.54 -2.00
C ALA A 124 -1.89 27.49 -2.74
N ILE A 125 -1.63 26.33 -2.10
CA ILE A 125 -0.81 25.23 -2.66
C ILE A 125 -1.53 23.88 -2.67
N SER A 126 -2.79 23.84 -2.26
CA SER A 126 -3.56 22.59 -2.19
C SER A 126 -3.89 22.05 -3.59
N CYS A 127 -3.84 20.72 -3.75
CA CYS A 127 -4.34 20.08 -4.96
C CYS A 127 -5.84 20.31 -5.21
N ARG A 128 -6.59 20.80 -4.22
CA ARG A 128 -8.01 21.15 -4.40
C ARG A 128 -8.19 22.44 -5.21
N SER A 129 -7.27 23.37 -5.05
CA SER A 129 -7.28 24.67 -5.74
C SER A 129 -6.35 24.71 -6.94
N HIS A 130 -5.22 23.98 -6.88
CA HIS A 130 -4.17 23.97 -7.89
C HIS A 130 -3.84 22.55 -8.31
N CYS A 131 -4.75 21.90 -9.05
CA CYS A 131 -4.54 20.56 -9.54
C CYS A 131 -3.53 20.55 -10.70
N ILE A 132 -2.44 19.80 -10.56
CA ILE A 132 -1.40 19.59 -11.59
C ILE A 132 -1.54 18.22 -12.30
N CYS A 133 -2.60 17.48 -12.02
CA CYS A 133 -2.84 16.19 -12.69
C CYS A 133 -3.08 16.40 -14.19
N PRO A 134 -2.63 15.46 -15.03
CA PRO A 134 -2.93 15.52 -16.47
C PRO A 134 -4.43 15.61 -16.74
N PRO A 135 -4.85 16.34 -17.79
CA PRO A 135 -6.23 16.37 -18.23
C PRO A 135 -6.76 14.95 -18.49
N GLY A 136 -7.93 14.61 -17.96
CA GLY A 136 -8.53 13.27 -18.13
C GLY A 136 -8.06 12.21 -17.12
N ALA A 137 -7.26 12.57 -16.12
CA ALA A 137 -6.91 11.66 -15.04
C ALA A 137 -8.18 11.16 -14.33
N THR A 138 -8.34 9.82 -14.27
CA THR A 138 -9.51 9.16 -13.65
C THR A 138 -9.50 9.28 -12.13
N HIS A 139 -8.33 9.52 -11.52
CA HIS A 139 -8.19 9.75 -10.08
C HIS A 139 -8.03 11.24 -9.78
N LYS A 140 -9.06 11.83 -9.15
CA LYS A 140 -9.03 13.23 -8.70
C LYS A 140 -8.73 13.27 -7.21
N CYS A 141 -7.57 13.83 -6.84
CA CYS A 141 -7.23 14.10 -5.43
C CYS A 141 -8.27 15.01 -4.77
N THR A 142 -8.96 15.85 -5.54
CA THR A 142 -10.04 16.75 -5.09
C THR A 142 -11.25 16.01 -4.53
N GLU A 143 -11.46 14.75 -4.89
CA GLU A 143 -12.57 13.92 -4.41
C GLU A 143 -12.24 13.20 -3.09
N ARG A 144 -10.97 13.21 -2.66
CA ARG A 144 -10.56 12.63 -1.37
C ARG A 144 -10.99 13.54 -0.23
N ARG A 145 -11.48 12.92 0.85
CA ARG A 145 -11.87 13.63 2.07
C ARG A 145 -10.71 14.45 2.66
N ASP A 146 -9.52 13.86 2.68
CA ASP A 146 -8.29 14.50 3.14
C ASP A 146 -7.16 14.14 2.17
N ILE A 147 -6.31 15.11 1.82
CA ILE A 147 -5.10 14.87 1.03
C ILE A 147 -4.03 14.33 2.00
N PRO A 148 -3.54 13.10 1.82
CA PRO A 148 -2.55 12.54 2.74
C PRO A 148 -1.19 13.23 2.54
N GLY A 149 -0.60 13.68 3.65
CA GLY A 149 0.80 14.09 3.69
C GLY A 149 1.70 12.89 4.01
N SER A 150 2.95 12.94 3.58
CA SER A 150 3.94 11.92 3.89
C SER A 150 5.31 12.57 4.13
N VAL A 151 6.09 11.96 5.02
CA VAL A 151 7.49 12.32 5.28
C VAL A 151 8.39 11.16 4.88
N ALA A 152 9.59 11.46 4.39
CA ALA A 152 10.47 10.48 3.75
C ALA A 152 10.80 9.25 4.64
N PHE A 153 10.96 9.44 5.94
CA PHE A 153 11.39 8.36 6.84
C PHE A 153 10.27 7.41 7.26
N VAL A 154 9.00 7.83 7.28
CA VAL A 154 7.90 6.98 7.74
C VAL A 154 7.61 5.83 6.75
N PRO A 155 7.27 6.07 5.47
CA PRO A 155 7.04 4.97 4.52
C PRO A 155 8.32 4.16 4.27
N SER A 156 9.51 4.76 4.36
CA SER A 156 10.78 4.04 4.20
C SER A 156 10.98 2.99 5.30
N VAL A 157 10.70 3.32 6.56
CA VAL A 157 10.77 2.36 7.67
C VAL A 157 9.72 1.26 7.51
N VAL A 158 8.51 1.57 7.05
CA VAL A 158 7.50 0.56 6.72
C VAL A 158 8.02 -0.42 5.68
N GLY A 159 8.66 0.08 4.62
CA GLY A 159 9.28 -0.76 3.58
C GLY A 159 10.37 -1.67 4.14
N LEU A 160 11.24 -1.17 5.03
CA LEU A 160 12.29 -1.96 5.69
C LEU A 160 11.71 -3.06 6.60
N ILE A 161 10.65 -2.76 7.34
CA ILE A 161 9.94 -3.76 8.16
C ILE A 161 9.35 -4.87 7.27
N ILE A 162 8.70 -4.50 6.16
CA ILE A 162 8.14 -5.46 5.21
C ILE A 162 9.23 -6.33 4.60
N ALA A 163 10.33 -5.73 4.15
CA ALA A 163 11.47 -6.47 3.60
C ALA A 163 12.02 -7.49 4.59
N GLY A 164 12.17 -7.09 5.87
CA GLY A 164 12.58 -8.01 6.93
C GLY A 164 11.61 -9.18 7.16
N GLU A 165 10.30 -8.96 6.98
CA GLU A 165 9.28 -10.02 7.10
C GLU A 165 9.23 -10.95 5.89
N VAL A 166 9.62 -10.49 4.71
CA VAL A 166 9.71 -11.30 3.49
C VAL A 166 10.92 -12.21 3.52
N ILE A 167 12.06 -11.73 4.07
CA ILE A 167 13.32 -12.48 4.13
C ILE A 167 13.31 -13.58 5.21
N LYS A 168 12.52 -13.43 6.27
CA LYS A 168 12.40 -14.41 7.36
C LYS A 168 11.59 -15.64 6.95
#